data_1f5a0c399d253fa1fe2b958e1a8665a5
#
_entry.id   1f5a0c399d253fa1fe2b958e1a8665a5
#
_cell.length_a   1.000
_cell.length_b   1.000
_cell.length_c   1.000
_cell.angle_alpha   90.00
_cell.angle_beta   90.00
_cell.angle_gamma   90.00
#
_symmetry.space_group_name_H-M   'P 1'
#
loop_
_entity.id
_entity.type
_entity.pdbx_description
1 polymer ?
#
loop_
_entity_poly.entity_id
_entity_poly.type
_entity_poly.pdbx_seq_one_letter_code
_entity_poly.pdbx_strand_id
1 'polypeptide(L)'
;MARTSQVKRSTNETEIEVSLNLDGQGESEIDTTIPFLDHMLAQLSRHGYFDLKVKANGDTDIDYHHTVEDIGIVIGEAFAKALGDKKGIRRFADTQSPLNEALAQCVVDISGRGYFMFNVKLPKSKIGEFDVELVPEFFQAFAMNAGITLHMNCPYGENLHHIVEALFKSFARTLDLACTLDNRTDQVPSTKGRL
;
A
#
# COMPACT_ATOMS: atom_id res chain seq x y z
N MET A 1 9.07 17.47 12.08
CA MET A 1 10.02 16.35 11.91
C MET A 1 9.56 15.55 10.71
N ALA A 2 10.49 15.04 9.89
CA ALA A 2 10.12 14.18 8.77
C ALA A 2 9.46 12.88 9.28
N ARG A 3 8.37 12.45 8.65
CA ARG A 3 7.64 11.23 9.01
C ARG A 3 8.28 10.03 8.30
N THR A 4 9.35 9.52 8.91
CA THR A 4 10.17 8.46 8.34
C THR A 4 10.19 7.21 9.23
N SER A 5 10.40 6.05 8.62
CA SER A 5 10.55 4.80 9.34
C SER A 5 11.50 3.84 8.61
N GLN A 6 12.05 2.91 9.39
CA GLN A 6 12.71 1.72 8.88
C GLN A 6 12.17 0.51 9.62
N VAL A 7 11.89 -0.56 8.87
CA VAL A 7 11.41 -1.84 9.38
C VAL A 7 12.17 -2.96 8.69
N LYS A 8 12.62 -3.93 9.48
CA LYS A 8 13.23 -5.17 8.99
C LYS A 8 12.50 -6.35 9.60
N ARG A 9 12.14 -7.33 8.76
CA ARG A 9 11.53 -8.60 9.14
C ARG A 9 12.36 -9.74 8.55
N SER A 10 12.63 -10.73 9.36
CA SER A 10 13.30 -11.97 8.92
C SER A 10 12.57 -13.16 9.51
N THR A 11 12.18 -14.08 8.66
CA THR A 11 11.56 -15.37 8.98
C THR A 11 12.40 -16.51 8.41
N ASN A 12 11.92 -17.74 8.45
CA ASN A 12 12.55 -18.84 7.73
C ASN A 12 12.30 -18.81 6.22
N GLU A 13 11.33 -18.00 5.78
CA GLU A 13 10.82 -17.95 4.40
C GLU A 13 11.26 -16.68 3.69
N THR A 14 11.40 -15.57 4.43
CA THR A 14 11.65 -14.24 3.84
C THR A 14 12.63 -13.42 4.67
N GLU A 15 13.38 -12.54 3.99
CA GLU A 15 14.15 -11.44 4.59
C GLU A 15 13.77 -10.13 3.87
N ILE A 16 13.16 -9.19 4.61
CA ILE A 16 12.59 -7.96 4.03
C ILE A 16 13.06 -6.76 4.83
N GLU A 17 13.51 -5.73 4.13
CA GLU A 17 13.88 -4.44 4.69
C GLU A 17 13.16 -3.32 3.93
N VAL A 18 12.49 -2.43 4.67
CA VAL A 18 11.75 -1.29 4.13
C VAL A 18 12.20 -0.01 4.81
N SER A 19 12.48 1.02 4.01
CA SER A 19 12.62 2.40 4.46
C SER A 19 11.55 3.25 3.78
N LEU A 20 10.81 4.03 4.57
CA LEU A 20 9.68 4.84 4.10
C LEU A 20 9.80 6.27 4.62
N ASN A 21 9.58 7.25 3.74
CA ASN A 21 9.37 8.65 4.06
C ASN A 21 8.02 9.09 3.49
N LEU A 22 7.08 9.48 4.36
CA LEU A 22 5.74 9.94 3.96
C LEU A 22 5.76 11.37 3.38
N ASP A 23 6.79 12.15 3.68
CA ASP A 23 6.97 13.53 3.22
C ASP A 23 8.02 13.60 2.10
N GLY A 24 8.02 12.59 1.21
CA GLY A 24 8.99 12.42 0.13
C GLY A 24 8.62 13.14 -1.18
N GLN A 25 9.30 12.72 -2.24
CA GLN A 25 9.10 13.23 -3.61
C GLN A 25 8.75 12.12 -4.61
N GLY A 26 8.50 10.91 -4.12
CA GLY A 26 8.20 9.72 -4.94
C GLY A 26 9.46 9.09 -5.52
N GLU A 27 10.57 9.11 -4.78
CA GLU A 27 11.78 8.39 -5.13
C GLU A 27 11.68 6.95 -4.67
N SER A 28 12.08 5.99 -5.51
CA SER A 28 12.01 4.57 -5.20
C SER A 28 13.29 3.82 -5.52
N GLU A 29 13.63 2.88 -4.63
CA GLU A 29 14.69 1.88 -4.81
C GLU A 29 14.10 0.53 -4.37
N ILE A 30 13.67 -0.29 -5.35
CA ILE A 30 12.86 -1.46 -5.09
C ILE A 30 13.49 -2.67 -5.77
N ASP A 31 13.70 -3.71 -4.98
CA ASP A 31 14.19 -5.02 -5.41
C ASP A 31 13.49 -6.09 -4.56
N THR A 32 12.42 -6.67 -5.09
CA THR A 32 11.66 -7.75 -4.44
C THR A 32 11.89 -9.10 -5.08
N THR A 33 12.74 -9.18 -6.09
CA THR A 33 12.90 -10.36 -6.96
C THR A 33 11.65 -10.71 -7.80
N ILE A 34 10.57 -9.93 -7.69
CA ILE A 34 9.29 -10.11 -8.39
C ILE A 34 9.04 -8.87 -9.28
N PRO A 35 9.40 -8.89 -10.58
CA PRO A 35 9.44 -7.68 -11.42
C PRO A 35 8.11 -6.93 -11.53
N PHE A 36 6.97 -7.65 -11.54
CA PHE A 36 5.67 -7.00 -11.58
C PHE A 36 5.34 -6.28 -10.26
N LEU A 37 5.69 -6.87 -9.12
CA LEU A 37 5.52 -6.22 -7.82
C LEU A 37 6.43 -4.99 -7.69
N ASP A 38 7.68 -5.06 -8.16
CA ASP A 38 8.59 -3.92 -8.20
C ASP A 38 7.96 -2.75 -8.95
N HIS A 39 7.36 -3.03 -10.12
CA HIS A 39 6.64 -2.03 -10.90
C HIS A 39 5.43 -1.45 -10.12
N MET A 40 4.65 -2.28 -9.42
CA MET A 40 3.50 -1.81 -8.64
C MET A 40 3.92 -0.97 -7.43
N LEU A 41 4.99 -1.34 -6.74
CA LEU A 41 5.53 -0.56 -5.62
C LEU A 41 6.15 0.77 -6.08
N ALA A 42 6.72 0.81 -7.29
CA ALA A 42 7.15 2.07 -7.91
C ALA A 42 5.95 2.99 -8.19
N GLN A 43 4.77 2.46 -8.59
CA GLN A 43 3.54 3.25 -8.70
C GLN A 43 3.10 3.79 -7.33
N LEU A 44 3.19 2.96 -6.27
CA LEU A 44 2.87 3.37 -4.89
C LEU A 44 3.75 4.56 -4.46
N SER A 45 5.05 4.45 -4.64
CA SER A 45 6.01 5.52 -4.35
C SER A 45 5.69 6.79 -5.18
N ARG A 46 5.63 6.66 -6.49
CA ARG A 46 5.52 7.80 -7.41
C ARG A 46 4.23 8.58 -7.26
N HIS A 47 3.10 7.90 -7.13
CA HIS A 47 1.78 8.53 -7.07
C HIS A 47 1.34 8.92 -5.66
N GLY A 48 1.99 8.36 -4.63
CA GLY A 48 1.82 8.76 -3.23
C GLY A 48 2.85 9.80 -2.77
N TYR A 49 3.81 10.17 -3.64
CA TYR A 49 4.95 11.03 -3.27
C TYR A 49 5.78 10.50 -2.09
N PHE A 50 5.69 9.20 -1.81
CA PHE A 50 6.48 8.55 -0.77
C PHE A 50 7.88 8.24 -1.30
N ASP A 51 8.94 8.52 -0.53
CA ASP A 51 10.22 7.91 -0.84
C ASP A 51 10.22 6.50 -0.22
N LEU A 52 10.39 5.49 -1.07
CA LEU A 52 10.23 4.10 -0.69
C LEU A 52 11.44 3.27 -1.13
N LYS A 53 12.10 2.64 -0.16
CA LYS A 53 13.12 1.61 -0.43
C LYS A 53 12.62 0.27 0.08
N VAL A 54 12.65 -0.74 -0.78
CA VAL A 54 12.28 -2.11 -0.46
C VAL A 54 13.36 -3.04 -0.97
N LYS A 55 13.88 -3.86 -0.08
CA LYS A 55 14.73 -5.00 -0.45
C LYS A 55 14.12 -6.24 0.16
N ALA A 56 13.78 -7.21 -0.67
CA ALA A 56 13.21 -8.46 -0.23
C ALA A 56 13.87 -9.66 -0.93
N ASN A 57 14.07 -10.70 -0.15
CA ASN A 57 14.46 -12.02 -0.63
C ASN A 57 13.59 -13.05 0.07
N GLY A 58 12.91 -13.91 -0.69
CA GLY A 58 12.04 -14.95 -0.18
C GLY A 58 12.17 -16.26 -0.94
N ASP A 59 11.38 -17.24 -0.53
CA ASP A 59 11.32 -18.60 -1.08
C ASP A 59 10.56 -18.68 -2.42
N THR A 60 10.91 -17.79 -3.36
CA THR A 60 10.21 -17.60 -4.66
C THR A 60 10.31 -18.81 -5.60
N ASP A 61 11.09 -19.82 -5.26
CA ASP A 61 11.14 -21.13 -5.91
C ASP A 61 9.91 -22.00 -5.58
N ILE A 62 9.19 -21.71 -4.47
CA ILE A 62 7.90 -22.33 -4.14
C ILE A 62 6.79 -21.62 -4.93
N ASP A 63 6.54 -20.37 -4.59
CA ASP A 63 5.69 -19.39 -5.28
C ASP A 63 5.99 -17.99 -4.73
N TYR A 64 5.17 -16.99 -5.07
CA TYR A 64 5.38 -15.62 -4.60
C TYR A 64 4.54 -15.24 -3.38
N HIS A 65 3.72 -16.16 -2.82
CA HIS A 65 2.74 -15.85 -1.78
C HIS A 65 3.40 -15.26 -0.53
N HIS A 66 4.31 -16.00 0.10
CA HIS A 66 4.98 -15.57 1.33
C HIS A 66 5.71 -14.23 1.15
N THR A 67 6.39 -14.06 0.02
CA THR A 67 7.14 -12.84 -0.26
C THR A 67 6.22 -11.64 -0.44
N VAL A 68 5.12 -11.78 -1.18
CA VAL A 68 4.15 -10.70 -1.44
C VAL A 68 3.42 -10.31 -0.16
N GLU A 69 2.94 -11.27 0.61
CA GLU A 69 2.28 -11.04 1.89
C GLU A 69 3.20 -10.34 2.89
N ASP A 70 4.40 -10.86 3.10
CA ASP A 70 5.37 -10.31 4.05
C ASP A 70 5.85 -8.90 3.64
N ILE A 71 5.98 -8.59 2.35
CA ILE A 71 6.22 -7.22 1.87
C ILE A 71 5.05 -6.30 2.26
N GLY A 72 3.81 -6.75 2.08
CA GLY A 72 2.62 -6.02 2.52
C GLY A 72 2.62 -5.75 4.02
N ILE A 73 2.98 -6.75 4.84
CA ILE A 73 3.14 -6.60 6.29
C ILE A 73 4.17 -5.52 6.62
N VAL A 74 5.39 -5.63 6.06
CA VAL A 74 6.51 -4.74 6.43
C VAL A 74 6.27 -3.31 5.98
N ILE A 75 5.69 -3.10 4.78
CA ILE A 75 5.32 -1.74 4.31
C ILE A 75 4.19 -1.19 5.19
N GLY A 76 3.20 -2.00 5.58
CA GLY A 76 2.13 -1.60 6.49
C GLY A 76 2.65 -1.17 7.86
N GLU A 77 3.56 -1.93 8.46
CA GLU A 77 4.23 -1.58 9.72
C GLU A 77 5.07 -0.30 9.58
N ALA A 78 5.80 -0.16 8.45
CA ALA A 78 6.57 1.04 8.17
C ALA A 78 5.67 2.29 8.06
N PHE A 79 4.53 2.16 7.40
CA PHE A 79 3.53 3.22 7.29
C PHE A 79 2.96 3.63 8.65
N ALA A 80 2.52 2.66 9.47
CA ALA A 80 2.02 2.90 10.82
C ALA A 80 3.08 3.62 11.70
N LYS A 81 4.34 3.17 11.63
CA LYS A 81 5.46 3.74 12.38
C LYS A 81 5.79 5.16 11.94
N ALA A 82 5.78 5.43 10.64
CA ALA A 82 6.04 6.76 10.09
C ALA A 82 4.93 7.76 10.42
N LEU A 83 3.66 7.32 10.48
CA LEU A 83 2.52 8.15 10.89
C LEU A 83 2.59 8.62 12.37
N GLY A 84 3.25 7.85 13.23
CA GLY A 84 3.38 8.19 14.64
C GLY A 84 2.03 8.31 15.37
N ASP A 85 1.81 9.44 16.04
CA ASP A 85 0.62 9.69 16.87
C ASP A 85 -0.64 10.12 16.07
N LYS A 86 -0.52 10.21 14.76
CA LYS A 86 -1.61 10.56 13.81
C LYS A 86 -2.25 11.94 14.08
N LYS A 87 -1.55 12.86 14.75
CA LYS A 87 -2.04 14.22 14.96
C LYS A 87 -2.01 15.02 13.66
N GLY A 88 -3.02 15.85 13.47
CA GLY A 88 -3.12 16.79 12.36
C GLY A 88 -3.30 16.16 10.99
N ILE A 89 -3.43 14.83 10.84
CA ILE A 89 -3.68 14.21 9.54
C ILE A 89 -5.14 14.40 9.11
N ARG A 90 -5.41 14.33 7.81
CA ARG A 90 -6.79 14.32 7.28
C ARG A 90 -7.56 13.07 7.68
N ARG A 91 -6.88 11.93 7.84
CA ARG A 91 -7.42 10.65 8.25
C ARG A 91 -8.23 9.93 7.18
N PHE A 92 -9.20 10.60 6.56
CA PHE A 92 -10.08 10.03 5.54
C PHE A 92 -9.71 10.57 4.17
N ALA A 93 -9.69 9.70 3.18
CA ALA A 93 -9.60 10.09 1.78
C ALA A 93 -10.22 9.03 0.88
N ASP A 94 -10.60 9.48 -0.30
CA ASP A 94 -10.99 8.62 -1.40
C ASP A 94 -10.44 9.17 -2.72
N THR A 95 -10.07 8.28 -3.62
CA THR A 95 -9.67 8.64 -4.98
C THR A 95 -10.18 7.64 -6.00
N GLN A 96 -10.21 8.10 -7.24
CA GLN A 96 -10.41 7.25 -8.41
C GLN A 96 -9.22 7.44 -9.35
N SER A 97 -8.75 6.35 -9.94
CA SER A 97 -7.67 6.37 -10.91
C SER A 97 -8.05 5.55 -12.14
N PRO A 98 -8.11 6.17 -13.32
CA PRO A 98 -8.27 5.43 -14.56
C PRO A 98 -6.92 4.97 -15.09
N LEU A 99 -6.91 3.85 -15.78
CA LEU A 99 -5.86 3.45 -16.72
C LEU A 99 -6.53 2.83 -17.93
N ASN A 100 -6.49 3.55 -19.05
CA ASN A 100 -7.24 3.21 -20.25
C ASN A 100 -8.71 2.87 -19.93
N GLU A 101 -9.14 1.61 -20.15
CA GLU A 101 -10.50 1.12 -19.93
C GLU A 101 -10.78 0.68 -18.49
N ALA A 102 -9.77 0.65 -17.60
CA ALA A 102 -9.98 0.26 -16.21
C ALA A 102 -10.18 1.49 -15.30
N LEU A 103 -11.09 1.38 -14.35
CA LEU A 103 -11.30 2.39 -13.31
C LEU A 103 -11.20 1.76 -11.92
N ALA A 104 -10.20 2.17 -11.14
CA ALA A 104 -10.06 1.80 -9.74
C ALA A 104 -10.58 2.89 -8.81
N GLN A 105 -11.18 2.48 -7.69
CA GLN A 105 -11.64 3.34 -6.60
C GLN A 105 -11.06 2.85 -5.29
N CYS A 106 -10.52 3.74 -4.50
CA CYS A 106 -9.94 3.45 -3.20
C CYS A 106 -10.48 4.42 -2.14
N VAL A 107 -10.85 3.89 -0.97
CA VAL A 107 -11.31 4.67 0.19
C VAL A 107 -10.53 4.20 1.42
N VAL A 108 -10.00 5.14 2.20
CA VAL A 108 -9.20 4.87 3.39
C VAL A 108 -9.72 5.64 4.60
N ASP A 109 -9.77 4.97 5.75
CA ASP A 109 -9.82 5.57 7.09
C ASP A 109 -8.58 5.10 7.88
N ILE A 110 -7.71 6.03 8.25
CA ILE A 110 -6.57 5.76 9.16
C ILE A 110 -7.11 5.64 10.58
N SER A 111 -7.82 4.54 10.83
CA SER A 111 -8.64 4.32 12.02
C SER A 111 -7.90 3.73 13.22
N GLY A 112 -6.64 3.28 13.04
CA GLY A 112 -5.91 2.48 14.01
C GLY A 112 -6.38 1.01 14.09
N ARG A 113 -7.27 0.58 13.21
CA ARG A 113 -7.80 -0.80 13.13
C ARG A 113 -7.73 -1.29 11.69
N GLY A 114 -7.05 -2.43 11.49
CA GLY A 114 -7.00 -3.07 10.20
C GLY A 114 -8.37 -3.61 9.78
N TYR A 115 -8.80 -3.28 8.56
CA TYR A 115 -9.94 -3.87 7.88
C TYR A 115 -9.76 -3.74 6.38
N PHE A 116 -10.08 -4.78 5.64
CA PHE A 116 -9.93 -4.79 4.18
C PHE A 116 -11.21 -5.27 3.50
N MET A 117 -11.67 -4.51 2.52
CA MET A 117 -12.76 -4.88 1.63
C MET A 117 -12.29 -4.78 0.17
N PHE A 118 -12.33 -5.89 -0.53
CA PHE A 118 -11.90 -5.98 -1.92
C PHE A 118 -13.05 -6.41 -2.82
N ASN A 119 -13.60 -5.47 -3.56
CA ASN A 119 -14.68 -5.69 -4.52
C ASN A 119 -14.15 -5.49 -5.94
N VAL A 120 -13.19 -6.33 -6.31
CA VAL A 120 -12.58 -6.35 -7.65
C VAL A 120 -12.66 -7.76 -8.21
N LYS A 121 -13.12 -7.89 -9.44
CA LYS A 121 -13.20 -9.19 -10.12
C LYS A 121 -11.85 -9.47 -10.79
N LEU A 122 -11.06 -10.32 -10.20
CA LEU A 122 -9.83 -10.85 -10.79
C LEU A 122 -10.02 -12.35 -11.06
N PRO A 123 -9.94 -12.80 -12.31
CA PRO A 123 -9.94 -14.23 -12.62
C PRO A 123 -8.63 -14.86 -12.15
N LYS A 124 -8.63 -16.16 -11.92
CA LYS A 124 -7.38 -16.91 -11.72
C LYS A 124 -6.53 -16.85 -12.98
N SER A 125 -5.50 -16.03 -12.95
CA SER A 125 -4.64 -15.75 -14.11
C SER A 125 -3.30 -15.15 -13.65
N LYS A 126 -2.40 -14.91 -14.60
CA LYS A 126 -1.09 -14.30 -14.36
C LYS A 126 -0.89 -13.04 -15.21
N ILE A 127 -0.05 -12.15 -14.70
CA ILE A 127 0.56 -11.04 -15.43
C ILE A 127 2.06 -11.32 -15.46
N GLY A 128 2.58 -11.78 -16.61
CA GLY A 128 3.90 -12.41 -16.64
C GLY A 128 3.89 -13.65 -15.74
N GLU A 129 4.80 -13.73 -14.78
CA GLU A 129 4.85 -14.82 -13.79
C GLU A 129 4.07 -14.52 -12.50
N PHE A 130 3.50 -13.32 -12.37
CA PHE A 130 2.80 -12.87 -11.16
C PHE A 130 1.34 -13.33 -11.16
N ASP A 131 0.94 -14.13 -10.17
CA ASP A 131 -0.44 -14.55 -9.96
C ASP A 131 -1.29 -13.37 -9.45
N VAL A 132 -2.38 -13.04 -10.14
CA VAL A 132 -3.23 -11.90 -9.76
C VAL A 132 -3.98 -12.10 -8.44
N GLU A 133 -4.07 -13.35 -7.96
CA GLU A 133 -4.61 -13.69 -6.64
C GLU A 133 -3.77 -13.09 -5.50
N LEU A 134 -2.50 -12.75 -5.75
CA LEU A 134 -1.60 -12.12 -4.78
C LEU A 134 -1.89 -10.63 -4.56
N VAL A 135 -2.65 -9.99 -5.44
CA VAL A 135 -3.01 -8.57 -5.31
C VAL A 135 -3.82 -8.30 -4.03
N PRO A 136 -4.94 -9.02 -3.76
CA PRO A 136 -5.66 -8.85 -2.50
C PRO A 136 -4.82 -9.23 -1.28
N GLU A 137 -3.92 -10.24 -1.37
CA GLU A 137 -3.04 -10.63 -0.26
C GLU A 137 -2.13 -9.47 0.17
N PHE A 138 -1.48 -8.80 -0.80
CA PHE A 138 -0.66 -7.61 -0.52
C PHE A 138 -1.46 -6.51 0.19
N PHE A 139 -2.64 -6.14 -0.35
CA PHE A 139 -3.44 -5.06 0.23
C PHE A 139 -4.03 -5.41 1.58
N GLN A 140 -4.42 -6.67 1.79
CA GLN A 140 -4.89 -7.17 3.09
C GLN A 140 -3.79 -7.09 4.13
N ALA A 141 -2.60 -7.63 3.82
CA ALA A 141 -1.45 -7.60 4.70
C ALA A 141 -1.07 -6.16 5.07
N PHE A 142 -1.02 -5.25 4.07
CA PHE A 142 -0.78 -3.83 4.32
C PHE A 142 -1.84 -3.23 5.24
N ALA A 143 -3.13 -3.37 4.93
CA ALA A 143 -4.22 -2.73 5.67
C ALA A 143 -4.26 -3.16 7.14
N MET A 144 -4.04 -4.46 7.39
CA MET A 144 -4.02 -5.03 8.74
C MET A 144 -2.85 -4.47 9.56
N ASN A 145 -1.66 -4.38 8.99
CA ASN A 145 -0.45 -3.95 9.69
C ASN A 145 -0.27 -2.43 9.74
N ALA A 146 -0.81 -1.70 8.78
CA ALA A 146 -0.92 -0.23 8.84
C ALA A 146 -2.00 0.26 9.82
N GLY A 147 -2.92 -0.62 10.24
CA GLY A 147 -4.05 -0.26 11.10
C GLY A 147 -5.03 0.67 10.38
N ILE A 148 -5.31 0.42 9.10
CA ILE A 148 -6.25 1.21 8.31
C ILE A 148 -7.47 0.39 7.89
N THR A 149 -8.61 1.05 7.74
CA THR A 149 -9.74 0.52 7.00
C THR A 149 -9.56 0.88 5.53
N LEU A 150 -9.47 -0.12 4.66
CA LEU A 150 -9.24 0.02 3.23
C LEU A 150 -10.36 -0.64 2.44
N HIS A 151 -11.02 0.12 1.59
CA HIS A 151 -11.97 -0.39 0.61
C HIS A 151 -11.48 -0.14 -0.80
N MET A 152 -11.49 -1.18 -1.63
CA MET A 152 -11.07 -1.10 -3.03
C MET A 152 -12.14 -1.67 -3.94
N ASN A 153 -12.45 -0.94 -5.01
CA ASN A 153 -13.39 -1.35 -6.03
C ASN A 153 -12.79 -1.15 -7.43
N CYS A 154 -13.19 -2.00 -8.36
CA CYS A 154 -12.98 -1.79 -9.80
C CYS A 154 -14.32 -2.03 -10.50
N PRO A 155 -15.12 -0.98 -10.75
CA PRO A 155 -16.45 -1.12 -11.36
C PRO A 155 -16.39 -1.66 -12.79
N TYR A 156 -15.31 -1.38 -13.52
CA TYR A 156 -15.05 -1.91 -14.86
C TYR A 156 -13.55 -1.89 -15.19
N GLY A 157 -13.15 -2.80 -16.06
CA GLY A 157 -11.79 -3.01 -16.58
C GLY A 157 -11.72 -4.36 -17.25
N GLU A 158 -10.86 -4.51 -18.25
CA GLU A 158 -10.70 -5.75 -19.00
C GLU A 158 -9.27 -6.28 -18.92
N ASN A 159 -8.26 -5.42 -19.10
CA ASN A 159 -6.86 -5.79 -19.02
C ASN A 159 -6.42 -5.88 -17.56
N LEU A 160 -5.96 -7.05 -17.12
CA LEU A 160 -5.56 -7.30 -15.73
C LEU A 160 -4.42 -6.38 -15.26
N HIS A 161 -3.45 -6.09 -16.13
CA HIS A 161 -2.38 -5.16 -15.81
C HIS A 161 -2.95 -3.76 -15.54
N HIS A 162 -3.86 -3.27 -16.39
CA HIS A 162 -4.50 -1.96 -16.21
C HIS A 162 -5.32 -1.90 -14.93
N ILE A 163 -6.06 -2.96 -14.61
CA ILE A 163 -6.83 -3.05 -13.37
C ILE A 163 -5.90 -2.95 -12.15
N VAL A 164 -4.88 -3.79 -12.09
CA VAL A 164 -3.97 -3.85 -10.94
C VAL A 164 -3.19 -2.54 -10.78
N GLU A 165 -2.64 -2.00 -11.86
CA GLU A 165 -1.90 -0.74 -11.80
C GLU A 165 -2.81 0.44 -11.42
N ALA A 166 -4.05 0.50 -11.91
CA ALA A 166 -5.03 1.49 -11.50
C ALA A 166 -5.36 1.40 -9.99
N LEU A 167 -5.43 0.18 -9.43
CA LEU A 167 -5.61 -0.04 -8.00
C LEU A 167 -4.43 0.51 -7.19
N PHE A 168 -3.19 0.22 -7.57
CA PHE A 168 -2.00 0.76 -6.90
C PHE A 168 -1.92 2.28 -6.99
N LYS A 169 -2.24 2.88 -8.14
CA LYS A 169 -2.30 4.34 -8.32
C LYS A 169 -3.38 4.98 -7.45
N SER A 170 -4.57 4.40 -7.43
CA SER A 170 -5.67 4.91 -6.59
C SER A 170 -5.30 4.79 -5.11
N PHE A 171 -4.75 3.65 -4.69
CA PHE A 171 -4.29 3.43 -3.33
C PHE A 171 -3.21 4.44 -2.90
N ALA A 172 -2.18 4.62 -3.71
CA ALA A 172 -1.10 5.57 -3.45
C ALA A 172 -1.61 6.99 -3.21
N ARG A 173 -2.45 7.49 -4.13
CA ARG A 173 -3.06 8.83 -4.04
C ARG A 173 -3.99 8.98 -2.84
N THR A 174 -4.72 7.92 -2.51
CA THR A 174 -5.62 7.93 -1.34
C THR A 174 -4.82 7.97 -0.04
N LEU A 175 -3.74 7.20 0.07
CA LEU A 175 -2.87 7.24 1.24
C LEU A 175 -2.21 8.62 1.41
N ASP A 176 -1.68 9.21 0.35
CA ASP A 176 -1.09 10.55 0.37
C ASP A 176 -2.08 11.58 0.90
N LEU A 177 -3.29 11.61 0.36
CA LEU A 177 -4.35 12.51 0.83
C LEU A 177 -4.74 12.25 2.29
N ALA A 178 -4.89 10.98 2.70
CA ALA A 178 -5.30 10.63 4.05
C ALA A 178 -4.25 11.01 5.11
N CYS A 179 -2.96 10.86 4.78
CA CYS A 179 -1.86 11.20 5.69
C CYS A 179 -1.38 12.66 5.58
N THR A 180 -1.90 13.44 4.62
CA THR A 180 -1.61 14.88 4.50
C THR A 180 -1.96 15.62 5.80
N LEU A 181 -1.06 16.48 6.26
CA LEU A 181 -1.30 17.32 7.44
C LEU A 181 -2.30 18.44 7.11
N ASP A 182 -3.32 18.57 7.95
CA ASP A 182 -4.32 19.64 7.85
C ASP A 182 -3.92 20.78 8.78
N ASN A 183 -3.60 21.94 8.21
CA ASN A 183 -3.14 23.11 8.95
C ASN A 183 -4.21 23.76 9.86
N ARG A 184 -5.45 23.27 9.82
CA ARG A 184 -6.54 23.76 10.67
C ARG A 184 -6.55 23.14 12.07
N THR A 185 -5.77 22.05 12.28
CA THR A 185 -5.76 21.33 13.56
C THR A 185 -4.43 20.62 13.80
N ASP A 186 -4.04 20.53 15.06
CA ASP A 186 -2.92 19.73 15.55
C ASP A 186 -3.40 18.53 16.40
N GLN A 187 -4.71 18.32 16.46
CA GLN A 187 -5.32 17.27 17.26
C GLN A 187 -5.43 15.95 16.48
N VAL A 188 -5.58 14.84 17.23
CA VAL A 188 -5.98 13.57 16.64
C VAL A 188 -7.40 13.70 16.08
N PRO A 189 -7.66 13.41 14.78
CA PRO A 189 -8.97 13.62 14.17
C PRO A 189 -9.97 12.52 14.58
N SER A 190 -10.29 12.48 15.87
CA SER A 190 -11.18 11.50 16.49
C SER A 190 -11.91 12.11 17.68
N THR A 191 -13.23 11.94 17.76
CA THR A 191 -14.03 12.34 18.93
C THR A 191 -13.64 11.59 20.21
N LYS A 192 -12.89 10.46 20.08
CA LYS A 192 -12.35 9.70 21.22
C LYS A 192 -10.99 10.25 21.69
N GLY A 193 -10.40 11.22 20.98
CA GLY A 193 -9.07 11.76 21.29
C GLY A 193 -7.90 10.81 20.99
N ARG A 194 -8.16 9.64 20.37
CA ARG A 194 -7.17 8.63 19.96
C ARG A 194 -7.63 7.84 18.74
N LEU A 195 -6.66 7.24 18.03
CA LEU A 195 -6.81 6.30 16.91
C LEU A 195 -5.93 5.08 17.14
#